data_cd2be8766f5cd3edf30c17032496b91f
#
_entry.id   cd2be8766f5cd3edf30c17032496b91f
#
_cell.length_a   1.000
_cell.length_b   1.000
_cell.length_c   1.000
_cell.angle_alpha   90.00
_cell.angle_beta   90.00
_cell.angle_gamma   90.00
#
_symmetry.space_group_name_H-M   'P 1'
#
loop_
_entity.id
_entity.type
_entity.pdbx_description
1 polymer ?
#
loop_
_entity_poly.entity_id
_entity_poly.type
_entity_poly.pdbx_seq_one_letter_code
_entity_poly.pdbx_strand_id
1 'polypeptide(L)'
;MEESSIFDRMINHLRSSCKYYTGYPKDLGPSRVINFVSEREFVQLLHEGRPVVVAFTIRSNQTKHLDKILEEAAVEFHPNVKFLRVECPKYPGFCMTRQQKEYPFVEIFHSPAQAANQGRVADPNVTKYSVKVLPFNYDLSAYGFREFFKRHGMLSSDPKQ
;
A
#
# COMPACT_ATOMS: atom_id res chain seq x y z
N MET A 1 43.90 -6.63 -1.60
CA MET A 1 42.74 -7.40 -1.13
C MET A 1 42.42 -7.14 0.33
N GLU A 2 43.37 -7.04 1.19
CA GLU A 2 43.12 -6.71 2.59
C GLU A 2 42.56 -5.31 2.76
N GLU A 3 43.00 -4.34 1.96
CA GLU A 3 42.49 -3.00 1.96
C GLU A 3 41.01 -2.98 1.56
N SER A 4 40.64 -3.76 0.55
CA SER A 4 39.24 -3.91 0.12
C SER A 4 38.41 -4.49 1.24
N SER A 5 38.89 -5.48 1.95
CA SER A 5 38.21 -6.11 3.07
C SER A 5 38.00 -5.14 4.23
N ILE A 6 38.99 -4.32 4.55
CA ILE A 6 38.89 -3.31 5.60
C ILE A 6 37.89 -2.24 5.20
N PHE A 7 37.95 -1.79 3.96
CA PHE A 7 37.03 -0.80 3.41
C PHE A 7 35.58 -1.30 3.44
N ASP A 8 35.36 -2.55 3.05
CA ASP A 8 34.05 -3.18 3.08
C ASP A 8 33.50 -3.28 4.49
N ARG A 9 34.34 -3.58 5.48
CA ARG A 9 33.94 -3.60 6.89
C ARG A 9 33.53 -2.23 7.37
N MET A 10 34.25 -1.19 6.98
CA MET A 10 33.90 0.18 7.33
C MET A 10 32.56 0.58 6.72
N ILE A 11 32.34 0.27 5.45
CA ILE A 11 31.09 0.57 4.79
C ILE A 11 29.93 -0.15 5.47
N ASN A 12 30.10 -1.43 5.78
CA ASN A 12 29.07 -2.22 6.45
C ASN A 12 28.77 -1.67 7.83
N HIS A 13 29.79 -1.24 8.56
CA HIS A 13 29.62 -0.63 9.87
C HIS A 13 28.83 0.68 9.77
N LEU A 14 29.18 1.52 8.79
CA LEU A 14 28.47 2.78 8.57
C LEU A 14 27.00 2.55 8.20
N ARG A 15 26.74 1.56 7.35
CA ARG A 15 25.36 1.19 6.99
C ARG A 15 24.56 0.74 8.21
N SER A 16 25.16 -0.10 9.05
CA SER A 16 24.54 -0.57 10.27
C SER A 16 24.23 0.59 11.23
N SER A 17 25.20 1.50 11.38
CA SER A 17 25.00 2.69 12.21
C SER A 17 23.90 3.60 11.68
N CYS A 18 23.86 3.80 10.34
CA CYS A 18 22.80 4.59 9.72
C CYS A 18 21.44 3.94 9.94
N LYS A 19 21.33 2.65 9.79
CA LYS A 19 20.08 1.93 10.08
C LYS A 19 19.63 2.10 11.51
N TYR A 20 20.56 2.05 12.44
CA TYR A 20 20.27 2.16 13.86
C TYR A 20 19.77 3.56 14.22
N TYR A 21 20.47 4.59 13.76
CA TYR A 21 20.16 5.97 14.16
C TYR A 21 19.06 6.61 13.35
N THR A 22 18.89 6.24 12.09
CA THR A 22 17.88 6.81 11.22
C THR A 22 16.62 5.94 11.09
N GLY A 23 16.65 4.72 11.63
CA GLY A 23 15.56 3.77 11.46
C GLY A 23 15.42 3.26 10.03
N TYR A 24 16.45 3.43 9.21
CA TYR A 24 16.40 3.18 7.78
C TYR A 24 17.40 2.07 7.37
N PRO A 25 17.04 1.26 6.40
CA PRO A 25 15.74 0.66 6.16
C PRO A 25 15.55 -0.56 7.07
N LYS A 26 14.35 -0.80 7.51
CA LYS A 26 14.05 -2.04 8.21
C LYS A 26 14.01 -3.17 7.19
N ASP A 27 14.49 -4.34 7.59
CA ASP A 27 14.31 -5.53 6.77
C ASP A 27 12.88 -6.02 6.96
N LEU A 28 12.05 -5.75 5.97
CA LEU A 28 10.63 -6.09 6.00
C LEU A 28 10.35 -7.44 5.36
N GLY A 29 11.39 -8.12 4.84
CA GLY A 29 11.22 -9.37 4.11
C GLY A 29 10.65 -9.14 2.71
N PRO A 30 10.00 -10.15 2.11
CA PRO A 30 9.39 -10.00 0.79
C PRO A 30 8.34 -8.90 0.77
N SER A 31 8.24 -8.18 -0.35
CA SER A 31 7.28 -7.11 -0.50
C SER A 31 5.85 -7.63 -0.39
N ARG A 32 5.03 -6.91 0.37
CA ARG A 32 3.60 -7.17 0.47
C ARG A 32 2.77 -6.19 -0.35
N VAL A 33 3.44 -5.25 -1.01
CA VAL A 33 2.79 -4.34 -1.95
C VAL A 33 2.52 -5.10 -3.25
N ILE A 34 1.26 -5.07 -3.68
CA ILE A 34 0.83 -5.76 -4.89
C ILE A 34 1.00 -4.81 -6.06
N ASN A 35 1.59 -5.30 -7.15
CA ASN A 35 1.68 -4.51 -8.37
C ASN A 35 0.42 -4.71 -9.21
N PHE A 36 -0.19 -3.61 -9.63
CA PHE A 36 -1.36 -3.65 -10.50
C PHE A 36 -0.99 -4.29 -11.83
N VAL A 37 -1.76 -5.27 -12.25
CA VAL A 37 -1.59 -5.97 -13.52
C VAL A 37 -2.79 -5.76 -14.43
N SER A 38 -4.00 -5.82 -13.89
CA SER A 38 -5.21 -5.67 -14.65
C SER A 38 -6.36 -5.22 -13.76
N GLU A 39 -7.37 -4.62 -14.36
CA GLU A 39 -8.59 -4.25 -13.64
C GLU A 39 -9.30 -5.48 -13.08
N ARG A 40 -9.22 -6.60 -13.79
CA ARG A 40 -9.82 -7.85 -13.34
C ARG A 40 -9.27 -8.29 -12.00
N GLU A 41 -7.95 -8.29 -11.85
CA GLU A 41 -7.32 -8.66 -10.58
C GLU A 41 -7.64 -7.66 -9.49
N PHE A 42 -7.69 -6.38 -9.83
CA PHE A 42 -8.08 -5.33 -8.89
C PHE A 42 -9.49 -5.56 -8.35
N VAL A 43 -10.45 -5.88 -9.23
CA VAL A 43 -11.81 -6.17 -8.81
C VAL A 43 -11.85 -7.39 -7.89
N GLN A 44 -11.05 -8.40 -8.17
CA GLN A 44 -10.96 -9.57 -7.29
C GLN A 44 -10.48 -9.20 -5.89
N LEU A 45 -9.52 -8.28 -5.78
CA LEU A 45 -9.08 -7.79 -4.48
C LEU A 45 -10.21 -7.07 -3.74
N LEU A 46 -11.00 -6.28 -4.45
CA LEU A 46 -12.15 -5.58 -3.85
C LEU A 46 -13.18 -6.57 -3.32
N HIS A 47 -13.35 -7.72 -3.98
CA HIS A 47 -14.29 -8.75 -3.56
C HIS A 47 -13.90 -9.42 -2.25
N GLU A 48 -12.65 -9.31 -1.83
CA GLU A 48 -12.23 -9.84 -0.53
C GLU A 48 -12.86 -9.06 0.64
N GLY A 49 -13.38 -7.87 0.38
CA GLY A 49 -14.07 -7.07 1.39
C GLY A 49 -13.15 -6.25 2.28
N ARG A 50 -11.86 -6.32 2.06
CA ARG A 50 -10.89 -5.53 2.81
C ARG A 50 -10.62 -4.21 2.11
N PRO A 51 -10.28 -3.16 2.87
CA PRO A 51 -9.85 -1.91 2.22
C PRO A 51 -8.62 -2.15 1.33
N VAL A 52 -8.59 -1.49 0.18
CA VAL A 52 -7.47 -1.54 -0.75
C VAL A 52 -6.92 -0.14 -0.92
N VAL A 53 -5.68 0.05 -0.52
CA VAL A 53 -4.97 1.30 -0.71
C VAL A 53 -4.29 1.23 -2.07
N VAL A 54 -4.59 2.19 -2.94
CA VAL A 54 -4.03 2.22 -4.28
C VAL A 54 -3.17 3.46 -4.45
N ALA A 55 -1.90 3.25 -4.72
CA ALA A 55 -0.95 4.33 -5.02
C ALA A 55 -0.80 4.43 -6.53
N PHE A 56 -1.16 5.57 -7.08
CA PHE A 56 -1.04 5.88 -8.51
C PHE A 56 0.28 6.62 -8.71
N THR A 57 1.24 5.98 -9.37
CA THR A 57 2.62 6.45 -9.40
C THR A 57 3.12 6.73 -10.80
N ILE A 58 4.07 7.66 -10.86
CA ILE A 58 4.93 7.90 -12.02
C ILE A 58 6.37 7.86 -11.52
N ARG A 59 7.34 7.85 -12.43
CA ARG A 59 8.74 7.90 -12.03
C ARG A 59 9.07 9.28 -11.49
N SER A 60 9.34 9.38 -10.20
CA SER A 60 9.72 10.62 -9.54
C SER A 60 10.36 10.32 -8.18
N ASN A 61 10.99 11.34 -7.60
CA ASN A 61 11.56 11.20 -6.26
C ASN A 61 10.48 11.02 -5.20
N GLN A 62 9.32 11.64 -5.40
CA GLN A 62 8.20 11.47 -4.50
C GLN A 62 7.69 10.03 -4.51
N THR A 63 7.74 9.38 -5.67
CA THR A 63 7.35 7.96 -5.77
C THR A 63 8.30 7.08 -4.99
N LYS A 64 9.59 7.35 -4.99
CA LYS A 64 10.56 6.59 -4.19
C LYS A 64 10.26 6.70 -2.71
N HIS A 65 9.92 7.88 -2.24
CA HIS A 65 9.54 8.10 -0.85
C HIS A 65 8.25 7.36 -0.51
N LEU A 66 7.25 7.47 -1.37
CA LEU A 66 5.97 6.78 -1.20
C LEU A 66 6.15 5.27 -1.19
N ASP A 67 7.00 4.72 -2.04
CA ASP A 67 7.25 3.28 -2.09
C ASP A 67 7.75 2.73 -0.75
N LYS A 68 8.63 3.46 -0.07
CA LYS A 68 9.10 3.07 1.25
C LYS A 68 7.98 3.03 2.27
N ILE A 69 7.13 4.04 2.23
CA ILE A 69 5.98 4.13 3.14
C ILE A 69 5.00 3.00 2.88
N LEU A 70 4.74 2.69 1.61
CA LEU A 70 3.85 1.59 1.24
C LEU A 70 4.38 0.25 1.73
N GLU A 71 5.68 0.00 1.60
CA GLU A 71 6.28 -1.24 2.09
C GLU A 71 6.10 -1.39 3.60
N GLU A 72 6.36 -0.35 4.36
CA GLU A 72 6.20 -0.38 5.81
C GLU A 72 4.74 -0.57 6.21
N ALA A 73 3.84 0.18 5.58
CA ALA A 73 2.41 0.12 5.89
C ALA A 73 1.82 -1.25 5.49
N ALA A 74 2.25 -1.79 4.36
CA ALA A 74 1.75 -3.09 3.91
C ALA A 74 2.07 -4.20 4.90
N VAL A 75 3.23 -4.15 5.54
CA VAL A 75 3.60 -5.11 6.58
C VAL A 75 2.76 -4.88 7.84
N GLU A 76 2.64 -3.62 8.26
CA GLU A 76 1.92 -3.28 9.50
C GLU A 76 0.45 -3.66 9.46
N PHE A 77 -0.21 -3.42 8.33
CA PHE A 77 -1.65 -3.63 8.22
C PHE A 77 -2.06 -4.95 7.60
N HIS A 78 -1.10 -5.80 7.24
CA HIS A 78 -1.40 -7.14 6.73
C HIS A 78 -2.03 -7.99 7.84
N PRO A 79 -3.05 -8.78 7.57
CA PRO A 79 -3.75 -8.99 6.30
C PRO A 79 -5.02 -8.13 6.14
N ASN A 80 -5.25 -7.16 7.01
CA ASN A 80 -6.52 -6.43 7.10
C ASN A 80 -6.71 -5.42 5.99
N VAL A 81 -5.61 -4.89 5.43
CA VAL A 81 -5.63 -3.91 4.36
C VAL A 81 -4.66 -4.36 3.29
N LYS A 82 -5.08 -4.28 2.04
CA LYS A 82 -4.22 -4.58 0.89
C LYS A 82 -3.66 -3.29 0.33
N PHE A 83 -2.40 -3.32 -0.06
CA PHE A 83 -1.71 -2.17 -0.65
C PHE A 83 -1.33 -2.51 -2.08
N LEU A 84 -1.77 -1.67 -3.01
CA LEU A 84 -1.59 -1.86 -4.44
C LEU A 84 -0.87 -0.64 -5.02
N ARG A 85 0.07 -0.89 -5.90
CA ARG A 85 0.78 0.17 -6.62
C ARG A 85 0.50 0.05 -8.12
N VAL A 86 0.14 1.17 -8.74
CA VAL A 86 -0.11 1.26 -10.17
C VAL A 86 0.98 2.12 -10.80
N GLU A 87 1.70 1.56 -11.76
CA GLU A 87 2.64 2.32 -12.58
C GLU A 87 1.85 2.94 -13.73
N CYS A 88 1.44 4.20 -13.57
CA CYS A 88 0.52 4.86 -14.48
C CYS A 88 1.01 4.92 -15.93
N PRO A 89 2.31 5.09 -16.22
CA PRO A 89 2.77 5.03 -17.60
C PRO A 89 2.50 3.70 -18.30
N LYS A 90 2.40 2.61 -17.55
CA LYS A 90 2.05 1.30 -18.12
C LYS A 90 0.55 1.09 -18.25
N TYR A 91 -0.24 1.77 -17.43
CA TYR A 91 -1.69 1.59 -17.37
C TYR A 91 -2.42 2.93 -17.43
N PRO A 92 -2.17 3.72 -18.50
CA PRO A 92 -2.71 5.09 -18.56
C PRO A 92 -4.22 5.14 -18.51
N GLY A 93 -4.91 4.17 -19.12
CA GLY A 93 -6.37 4.15 -19.12
C GLY A 93 -6.96 4.07 -17.72
N PHE A 94 -6.36 3.27 -16.85
CA PHE A 94 -6.82 3.15 -15.48
C PHE A 94 -6.57 4.42 -14.67
N CYS A 95 -5.38 5.00 -14.82
CA CYS A 95 -5.01 6.21 -14.07
C CYS A 95 -5.76 7.45 -14.52
N MET A 96 -5.98 7.61 -15.83
CA MET A 96 -6.66 8.79 -16.36
C MET A 96 -8.11 8.89 -15.93
N THR A 97 -8.75 7.77 -15.63
CA THR A 97 -10.13 7.79 -15.12
C THR A 97 -10.24 8.47 -13.76
N ARG A 98 -9.14 8.61 -13.03
CA ARG A 98 -9.13 9.24 -11.71
C ARG A 98 -9.15 10.77 -11.78
N GLN A 99 -8.81 11.36 -12.92
CA GLN A 99 -8.84 12.80 -13.16
C GLN A 99 -7.96 13.62 -12.22
N GLN A 100 -6.90 13.00 -11.70
CA GLN A 100 -5.92 13.69 -10.85
C GLN A 100 -4.83 14.31 -11.71
N LYS A 101 -4.38 15.49 -11.32
CA LYS A 101 -3.36 16.24 -12.04
C LYS A 101 -1.95 16.06 -11.48
N GLU A 102 -1.87 15.72 -10.21
CA GLU A 102 -0.58 15.57 -9.53
C GLU A 102 -0.32 14.11 -9.17
N TYR A 103 0.90 13.64 -9.41
CA TYR A 103 1.35 12.30 -9.10
C TYR A 103 2.59 12.36 -8.22
N PRO A 104 2.81 11.40 -7.32
CA PRO A 104 1.89 10.28 -7.01
C PRO A 104 0.71 10.74 -6.17
N PHE A 105 -0.37 10.01 -6.24
CA PHE A 105 -1.50 10.21 -5.33
C PHE A 105 -2.03 8.86 -4.85
N VAL A 106 -2.78 8.89 -3.76
CA VAL A 106 -3.28 7.67 -3.12
C VAL A 106 -4.79 7.79 -2.95
N GLU A 107 -5.49 6.72 -3.30
CA GLU A 107 -6.92 6.59 -3.04
C GLU A 107 -7.16 5.27 -2.30
N ILE A 108 -8.20 5.24 -1.47
CA ILE A 108 -8.55 4.05 -0.72
C ILE A 108 -9.91 3.57 -1.17
N PHE A 109 -9.95 2.32 -1.62
CA PHE A 109 -11.16 1.67 -2.11
C PHE A 109 -11.68 0.75 -1.03
N HIS A 110 -12.94 0.92 -0.65
CA HIS A 110 -13.55 0.11 0.37
C HIS A 110 -15.00 -0.21 0.02
N SER A 111 -15.37 -1.47 0.11
CA SER A 111 -16.73 -1.94 -0.14
C SER A 111 -17.31 -2.46 1.17
N PRO A 112 -18.05 -1.61 1.93
CA PRO A 112 -18.60 -2.06 3.20
C PRO A 112 -19.56 -3.25 3.08
N ALA A 113 -20.34 -3.31 2.00
CA ALA A 113 -21.25 -4.42 1.78
C ALA A 113 -20.50 -5.73 1.57
N GLN A 114 -19.39 -5.69 0.84
CA GLN A 114 -18.55 -6.86 0.61
C GLN A 114 -17.84 -7.28 1.91
N ALA A 115 -17.39 -6.32 2.70
CA ALA A 115 -16.77 -6.59 4.00
C ALA A 115 -17.74 -7.34 4.93
N ALA A 116 -19.02 -6.97 4.92
CA ALA A 116 -20.03 -7.64 5.74
C ALA A 116 -20.26 -9.09 5.31
N ASN A 117 -19.93 -9.42 4.06
CA ASN A 117 -20.08 -10.77 3.52
C ASN A 117 -18.73 -11.52 3.45
N GLN A 118 -17.72 -11.00 4.08
CA GLN A 118 -16.39 -11.62 4.07
C GLN A 118 -16.47 -13.06 4.60
N GLY A 119 -15.87 -13.98 3.86
CA GLY A 119 -15.88 -15.41 4.19
C GLY A 119 -17.09 -16.16 3.67
N ARG A 120 -18.04 -15.51 3.04
CA ARG A 120 -19.20 -16.14 2.41
C ARG A 120 -18.98 -16.26 0.91
N VAL A 121 -19.64 -17.26 0.31
CA VAL A 121 -19.61 -17.39 -1.14
C VAL A 121 -20.34 -16.19 -1.75
N ALA A 122 -19.69 -15.53 -2.70
CA ALA A 122 -20.30 -14.39 -3.38
C ALA A 122 -21.53 -14.87 -4.17
N ASP A 123 -22.63 -14.11 -4.08
CA ASP A 123 -23.81 -14.36 -4.88
C ASP A 123 -23.47 -14.10 -6.35
N PRO A 124 -23.56 -15.12 -7.23
CA PRO A 124 -23.21 -14.92 -8.63
C PRO A 124 -24.14 -13.95 -9.37
N ASN A 125 -25.28 -13.65 -8.79
CA ASN A 125 -26.22 -12.68 -9.36
C ASN A 125 -25.91 -11.25 -8.99
N VAL A 126 -25.00 -11.01 -8.04
CA VAL A 126 -24.58 -9.66 -7.67
C VAL A 126 -23.54 -9.19 -8.68
N THR A 127 -23.94 -8.24 -9.51
CA THR A 127 -23.10 -7.69 -10.55
C THR A 127 -22.44 -6.37 -10.18
N LYS A 128 -22.90 -5.73 -9.10
CA LYS A 128 -22.37 -4.45 -8.64
C LYS A 128 -22.24 -4.45 -7.12
N TYR A 129 -21.10 -4.01 -6.67
CA TYR A 129 -20.85 -3.74 -5.26
C TYR A 129 -20.74 -2.24 -5.05
N SER A 130 -21.27 -1.76 -3.92
CA SER A 130 -21.13 -0.36 -3.54
C SER A 130 -19.70 -0.13 -3.06
N VAL A 131 -18.86 0.41 -3.91
CA VAL A 131 -17.46 0.68 -3.59
C VAL A 131 -17.33 2.17 -3.30
N LYS A 132 -16.80 2.48 -2.11
CA LYS A 132 -16.45 3.85 -1.76
C LYS A 132 -15.01 4.09 -2.17
N VAL A 133 -14.75 5.22 -2.80
CA VAL A 133 -13.41 5.65 -3.17
C VAL A 133 -13.12 6.93 -2.41
N LEU A 134 -12.13 6.87 -1.53
CA LEU A 134 -11.80 7.98 -0.65
C LEU A 134 -10.40 8.48 -0.98
N PRO A 135 -10.22 9.78 -1.25
CA PRO A 135 -8.88 10.32 -1.43
C PRO A 135 -8.12 10.26 -0.11
N PHE A 136 -6.85 9.89 -0.18
CA PHE A 136 -6.00 9.89 1.01
C PHE A 136 -5.35 11.26 1.13
N ASN A 137 -5.80 12.04 2.09
CA ASN A 137 -5.32 13.40 2.34
C ASN A 137 -4.62 13.55 3.69
N TYR A 138 -4.27 12.43 4.29
CA TYR A 138 -3.52 12.41 5.55
C TYR A 138 -2.02 12.38 5.23
N ASP A 139 -1.21 12.47 6.27
CA ASP A 139 0.23 12.37 6.13
C ASP A 139 0.64 11.04 5.50
N LEU A 140 1.59 11.08 4.55
CA LEU A 140 2.11 9.88 3.91
C LEU A 140 3.10 9.19 4.87
N SER A 141 2.55 8.36 5.74
CA SER A 141 3.28 7.59 6.74
C SER A 141 2.39 6.46 7.24
N ALA A 142 2.99 5.46 7.88
CA ALA A 142 2.20 4.40 8.52
C ALA A 142 1.25 4.99 9.57
N TYR A 143 1.67 6.02 10.29
CA TYR A 143 0.81 6.73 11.23
C TYR A 143 -0.39 7.37 10.54
N GLY A 144 -0.17 8.05 9.41
CA GLY A 144 -1.25 8.69 8.65
C GLY A 144 -2.26 7.66 8.15
N PHE A 145 -1.80 6.52 7.66
CA PHE A 145 -2.69 5.44 7.25
C PHE A 145 -3.51 4.90 8.42
N ARG A 146 -2.86 4.71 9.57
CA ARG A 146 -3.54 4.22 10.77
C ARG A 146 -4.66 5.16 11.20
N GLU A 147 -4.38 6.47 11.24
CA GLU A 147 -5.37 7.46 11.63
C GLU A 147 -6.54 7.50 10.63
N PHE A 148 -6.22 7.42 9.34
CA PHE A 148 -7.25 7.35 8.30
C PHE A 148 -8.17 6.14 8.48
N PHE A 149 -7.58 4.97 8.70
CA PHE A 149 -8.35 3.74 8.85
C PHE A 149 -9.23 3.78 10.11
N LYS A 150 -8.70 4.32 11.20
CA LYS A 150 -9.48 4.47 12.44
C LYS A 150 -10.67 5.41 12.22
N ARG A 151 -10.43 6.54 11.59
CA ARG A 151 -11.47 7.54 11.37
C ARG A 151 -12.60 7.00 10.50
N HIS A 152 -12.26 6.20 9.51
CA HIS A 152 -13.24 5.64 8.58
C HIS A 152 -13.74 4.25 8.97
N GLY A 153 -13.35 3.76 10.14
CA GLY A 153 -13.83 2.47 10.64
C GLY A 153 -13.40 1.27 9.80
N MET A 154 -12.25 1.38 9.16
CA MET A 154 -11.75 0.33 8.25
C MET A 154 -10.95 -0.75 8.95
N LEU A 155 -10.41 -0.48 10.13
CA LEU A 155 -9.70 -1.49 10.90
C LEU A 155 -10.70 -2.32 11.68
N SER A 156 -10.40 -3.61 11.79
CA SER A 156 -11.20 -4.50 12.61
C SER A 156 -11.21 -4.02 14.06
N SER A 157 -12.36 -4.14 14.72
CA SER A 157 -12.50 -3.82 16.13
C SER A 157 -12.09 -4.97 17.03
N ASP A 158 -11.47 -6.01 16.50
CA ASP A 158 -11.00 -7.14 17.26
C ASP A 158 -9.97 -6.68 18.30
N PRO A 159 -10.22 -6.91 19.60
CA PRO A 159 -9.31 -6.44 20.64
C PRO A 159 -7.94 -7.13 20.63
N LYS A 160 -7.76 -8.17 19.85
CA LYS A 160 -6.48 -8.86 19.69
C LYS A 160 -5.54 -8.16 18.70
N GLN A 161 -5.97 -7.12 18.09
CA GLN A 161 -5.16 -6.38 17.13
C GLN A 161 -4.38 -5.27 17.79
#